data_1f424c387017e0d1e0d5657eb5f3d813
#
_entry.id   1f424c387017e0d1e0d5657eb5f3d813
#
_cell.length_a   1.000
_cell.length_b   1.000
_cell.length_c   1.000
_cell.angle_alpha   90.00
_cell.angle_beta   90.00
_cell.angle_gamma   90.00
#
_symmetry.space_group_name_H-M   'P 1'
#
loop_
_entity.id
_entity.type
_entity.pdbx_description
1 polymer ?
#
loop_
_entity_poly.entity_id
_entity_poly.type
_entity_poly.pdbx_seq_one_letter_code
_entity_poly.pdbx_strand_id
1 'polypeptide(L)'
;MRLAGKRALVTGAASGIGKAVVATFLREGAEVIGADKDFPVAASGIEDGGRAVCLDVSKETDWEQLFQEVIHLDILVACAGTSEAKPIPETSLGDWRRVMSVNLDGAFLSVKYGVKAMQASRGGAIVLVGSASGIKASPGASAYCTSKAALRMLAKTAALEFKSQAIRVNCVSPAGVVTPMWQKMPLWQGLVEKHGSEEGAWNALGGADPATPSIQRMAFPEEVAAAIVFLSCDESAHITGTDLVVDGGYSV
;
A
#
# COMPACT_ATOMS: atom_id res chain seq x y z
N MET A 1 10.45 20.35 0.81
CA MET A 1 10.71 18.90 0.83
C MET A 1 10.41 18.38 2.23
N ARG A 2 9.27 17.72 2.38
CA ARG A 2 8.73 17.26 3.68
C ARG A 2 9.47 16.03 4.24
N LEU A 3 10.21 15.30 3.38
CA LEU A 3 10.92 14.08 3.74
C LEU A 3 12.43 14.19 3.54
N ALA A 4 12.98 15.43 3.51
CA ALA A 4 14.41 15.65 3.28
C ALA A 4 15.28 14.90 4.31
N GLY A 5 16.22 14.09 3.81
CA GLY A 5 17.14 13.30 4.63
C GLY A 5 16.52 12.07 5.33
N LYS A 6 15.24 11.74 5.07
CA LYS A 6 14.59 10.53 5.57
C LYS A 6 14.91 9.34 4.66
N ARG A 7 15.11 8.17 5.26
CA ARG A 7 15.24 6.90 4.55
C ARG A 7 13.93 6.12 4.61
N ALA A 8 13.39 5.77 3.45
CA ALA A 8 12.09 5.13 3.30
C ALA A 8 12.17 3.76 2.61
N LEU A 9 11.38 2.79 3.07
CA LEU A 9 11.11 1.52 2.39
C LEU A 9 9.65 1.49 1.94
N VAL A 10 9.42 1.20 0.66
CA VAL A 10 8.07 1.07 0.08
C VAL A 10 7.93 -0.31 -0.55
N THR A 11 6.97 -1.12 -0.10
CA THR A 11 6.65 -2.41 -0.72
C THR A 11 5.58 -2.27 -1.80
N GLY A 12 5.55 -3.17 -2.79
CA GLY A 12 4.66 -3.06 -3.94
C GLY A 12 5.07 -1.91 -4.89
N ALA A 13 6.37 -1.61 -4.94
CA ALA A 13 6.92 -0.41 -5.56
C ALA A 13 6.96 -0.45 -7.10
N ALA A 14 6.76 -1.62 -7.73
CA ALA A 14 6.85 -1.75 -9.18
C ALA A 14 5.65 -1.14 -9.92
N SER A 15 4.51 -0.93 -9.26
CA SER A 15 3.30 -0.46 -9.93
C SER A 15 2.33 0.31 -9.02
N GLY A 16 1.33 0.94 -9.62
CA GLY A 16 0.17 1.53 -8.94
C GLY A 16 0.55 2.51 -7.83
N ILE A 17 -0.11 2.37 -6.67
CA ILE A 17 0.08 3.27 -5.51
C ILE A 17 1.54 3.23 -5.04
N GLY A 18 2.16 2.04 -4.93
CA GLY A 18 3.55 1.92 -4.47
C GLY A 18 4.54 2.67 -5.36
N LYS A 19 4.40 2.57 -6.69
CA LYS A 19 5.22 3.33 -7.64
C LYS A 19 5.03 4.85 -7.46
N ALA A 20 3.79 5.31 -7.31
CA ALA A 20 3.49 6.73 -7.09
C ALA A 20 4.04 7.24 -5.75
N VAL A 21 4.02 6.41 -4.68
CA VAL A 21 4.63 6.73 -3.39
C VAL A 21 6.14 6.90 -3.54
N VAL A 22 6.82 5.97 -4.22
CA VAL A 22 8.27 6.08 -4.48
C VAL A 22 8.60 7.39 -5.19
N ALA A 23 7.94 7.68 -6.32
CA ALA A 23 8.17 8.92 -7.07
C ALA A 23 7.90 10.18 -6.23
N THR A 24 6.85 10.16 -5.41
CA THR A 24 6.51 11.31 -4.56
C THR A 24 7.51 11.48 -3.42
N PHE A 25 7.96 10.39 -2.78
CA PHE A 25 8.95 10.42 -1.71
C PHE A 25 10.30 10.95 -2.19
N LEU A 26 10.75 10.54 -3.38
CA LEU A 26 11.96 11.06 -4.01
C LEU A 26 11.85 12.57 -4.27
N ARG A 27 10.72 13.04 -4.80
CA ARG A 27 10.46 14.48 -5.00
C ARG A 27 10.43 15.26 -3.68
N GLU A 28 10.02 14.62 -2.58
CA GLU A 28 10.02 15.21 -1.24
C GLU A 28 11.38 15.08 -0.51
N GLY A 29 12.40 14.55 -1.20
CA GLY A 29 13.79 14.53 -0.72
C GLY A 29 14.16 13.33 0.15
N ALA A 30 13.38 12.27 0.13
CA ALA A 30 13.73 11.02 0.80
C ALA A 30 14.73 10.19 -0.01
N GLU A 31 15.55 9.40 0.68
CA GLU A 31 16.26 8.25 0.11
C GLU A 31 15.29 7.05 0.12
N VAL A 32 14.97 6.48 -1.05
CA VAL A 32 13.91 5.48 -1.18
C VAL A 32 14.46 4.12 -1.61
N ILE A 33 14.08 3.10 -0.85
CA ILE A 33 14.20 1.69 -1.23
C ILE A 33 12.81 1.22 -1.66
N GLY A 34 12.64 0.93 -2.95
CA GLY A 34 11.43 0.30 -3.47
C GLY A 34 11.61 -1.21 -3.51
N ALA A 35 10.69 -1.93 -2.89
CA ALA A 35 10.71 -3.39 -2.82
C ALA A 35 9.50 -3.98 -3.56
N ASP A 36 9.73 -4.93 -4.45
CA ASP A 36 8.69 -5.65 -5.18
C ASP A 36 9.22 -7.00 -5.66
N LYS A 37 8.36 -8.02 -5.69
CA LYS A 37 8.72 -9.33 -6.23
C LYS A 37 8.99 -9.32 -7.74
N ASP A 38 8.43 -8.34 -8.45
CA ASP A 38 8.56 -8.18 -9.90
C ASP A 38 9.82 -7.39 -10.29
N PHE A 39 10.62 -6.90 -9.33
CA PHE A 39 11.93 -6.34 -9.60
C PHE A 39 12.99 -7.43 -9.85
N PRO A 40 14.00 -7.19 -10.69
CA PRO A 40 15.09 -8.15 -10.90
C PRO A 40 15.89 -8.37 -9.61
N VAL A 41 16.39 -9.58 -9.43
CA VAL A 41 17.21 -9.96 -8.25
C VAL A 41 18.52 -9.16 -8.19
N ALA A 42 19.11 -8.84 -9.34
CA ALA A 42 20.25 -7.93 -9.39
C ALA A 42 19.77 -6.50 -9.09
N ALA A 43 20.29 -5.91 -8.02
CA ALA A 43 19.94 -4.55 -7.61
C ALA A 43 20.06 -3.57 -8.79
N SER A 44 18.98 -2.92 -9.12
CA SER A 44 18.91 -1.89 -10.15
C SER A 44 18.42 -0.58 -9.51
N GLY A 45 18.75 0.55 -10.14
CA GLY A 45 18.11 1.82 -9.76
C GLY A 45 16.63 1.80 -10.16
N ILE A 46 15.81 2.53 -9.43
CA ILE A 46 14.46 2.92 -9.87
C ILE A 46 14.63 4.17 -10.73
N GLU A 47 13.77 4.35 -11.75
CA GLU A 47 13.61 5.65 -12.41
C GLU A 47 13.48 6.74 -11.33
N ASP A 48 14.15 7.87 -11.51
CA ASP A 48 14.21 9.00 -10.56
C ASP A 48 15.15 8.84 -9.34
N GLY A 49 15.93 7.75 -9.20
CA GLY A 49 17.06 7.73 -8.26
C GLY A 49 16.89 6.92 -6.98
N GLY A 50 15.88 6.06 -6.88
CA GLY A 50 15.72 5.11 -5.77
C GLY A 50 16.49 3.79 -5.99
N ARG A 51 16.61 2.97 -4.93
CA ARG A 51 17.13 1.60 -4.99
C ARG A 51 15.98 0.61 -5.17
N ALA A 52 16.04 -0.27 -6.19
CA ALA A 52 15.10 -1.39 -6.36
C ALA A 52 15.61 -2.64 -5.64
N VAL A 53 14.70 -3.37 -4.98
CA VAL A 53 14.99 -4.64 -4.32
C VAL A 53 13.92 -5.66 -4.66
N CYS A 54 14.33 -6.85 -5.12
CA CYS A 54 13.42 -7.99 -5.28
C CYS A 54 13.03 -8.52 -3.88
N LEU A 55 11.75 -8.48 -3.55
CA LEU A 55 11.23 -8.94 -2.27
C LEU A 55 9.80 -9.47 -2.42
N ASP A 56 9.58 -10.74 -2.10
CA ASP A 56 8.26 -11.30 -1.89
C ASP A 56 7.84 -11.07 -0.43
N VAL A 57 6.92 -10.14 -0.20
CA VAL A 57 6.48 -9.75 1.15
C VAL A 57 5.92 -10.91 1.98
N SER A 58 5.46 -11.99 1.34
CA SER A 58 4.92 -13.18 2.00
C SER A 58 5.98 -14.13 2.52
N LYS A 59 7.26 -13.91 2.19
CA LYS A 59 8.39 -14.75 2.59
C LYS A 59 9.24 -14.06 3.64
N GLU A 60 9.23 -14.57 4.84
CA GLU A 60 10.01 -13.99 5.93
C GLU A 60 11.52 -13.99 5.65
N THR A 61 12.03 -15.01 4.94
CA THR A 61 13.43 -15.10 4.53
C THR A 61 13.90 -13.92 3.68
N ASP A 62 13.03 -13.38 2.82
CA ASP A 62 13.36 -12.21 1.99
C ASP A 62 13.52 -10.94 2.84
N TRP A 63 12.68 -10.81 3.89
CA TRP A 63 12.80 -9.75 4.89
C TRP A 63 14.10 -9.90 5.72
N GLU A 64 14.42 -11.10 6.18
CA GLU A 64 15.65 -11.37 6.91
C GLU A 64 16.88 -10.97 6.09
N GLN A 65 16.91 -11.31 4.81
CA GLN A 65 17.99 -10.94 3.90
C GLN A 65 18.07 -9.43 3.70
N LEU A 66 16.96 -8.76 3.40
CA LEU A 66 16.93 -7.29 3.20
C LEU A 66 17.43 -6.55 4.43
N PHE A 67 16.99 -6.95 5.63
CA PHE A 67 17.33 -6.27 6.87
C PHE A 67 18.71 -6.65 7.47
N GLN A 68 19.51 -7.48 6.78
CA GLN A 68 20.96 -7.55 7.01
C GLN A 68 21.66 -6.27 6.52
N GLU A 69 21.13 -5.62 5.49
CA GLU A 69 21.68 -4.40 4.89
C GLU A 69 20.95 -3.13 5.37
N VAL A 70 19.65 -3.21 5.61
CA VAL A 70 18.81 -2.08 6.04
C VAL A 70 18.77 -2.01 7.56
N ILE A 71 19.80 -1.38 8.14
CA ILE A 71 19.96 -1.24 9.61
C ILE A 71 19.32 0.02 10.18
N HIS A 72 18.91 0.97 9.34
CA HIS A 72 18.29 2.24 9.70
C HIS A 72 17.15 2.56 8.74
N LEU A 73 16.01 2.97 9.30
CA LEU A 73 14.83 3.35 8.54
C LEU A 73 14.02 4.40 9.30
N ASP A 74 13.57 5.46 8.62
CA ASP A 74 12.68 6.47 9.18
C ASP A 74 11.22 6.22 8.79
N ILE A 75 10.98 5.69 7.59
CA ILE A 75 9.64 5.51 7.03
C ILE A 75 9.51 4.12 6.41
N LEU A 76 8.38 3.45 6.68
CA LEU A 76 7.99 2.23 5.99
C LEU A 76 6.56 2.32 5.47
N VAL A 77 6.36 2.01 4.19
CA VAL A 77 5.04 1.94 3.56
C VAL A 77 4.77 0.50 3.11
N ALA A 78 3.86 -0.18 3.81
CA ALA A 78 3.39 -1.51 3.43
C ALA A 78 2.25 -1.38 2.41
N CYS A 79 2.62 -1.32 1.12
CA CYS A 79 1.70 -1.09 0.01
C CYS A 79 1.49 -2.33 -0.87
N ALA A 80 2.35 -3.35 -0.78
CA ALA A 80 2.16 -4.60 -1.52
C ALA A 80 0.79 -5.23 -1.22
N GLY A 81 0.09 -5.64 -2.27
CA GLY A 81 -1.22 -6.24 -2.12
C GLY A 81 -1.69 -6.97 -3.37
N THR A 82 -2.58 -7.91 -3.18
CA THR A 82 -3.26 -8.66 -4.24
C THR A 82 -4.74 -8.78 -3.93
N SER A 83 -5.55 -9.04 -4.94
CA SER A 83 -6.99 -9.25 -4.82
C SER A 83 -7.40 -10.57 -5.45
N GLU A 84 -8.58 -11.04 -5.05
CA GLU A 84 -9.31 -12.15 -5.66
C GLU A 84 -10.78 -11.76 -5.71
N ALA A 85 -11.45 -12.06 -6.81
CA ALA A 85 -12.87 -11.76 -7.00
C ALA A 85 -13.61 -13.06 -7.34
N LYS A 86 -14.12 -13.76 -6.29
CA LYS A 86 -14.92 -14.98 -6.38
C LYS A 86 -15.95 -15.03 -5.27
N PRO A 87 -17.16 -15.54 -5.50
CA PRO A 87 -18.11 -15.88 -4.43
C PRO A 87 -17.48 -16.83 -3.40
N ILE A 88 -17.89 -16.74 -2.13
CA ILE A 88 -17.33 -17.55 -1.05
C ILE A 88 -17.33 -19.07 -1.38
N PRO A 89 -18.42 -19.67 -1.92
CA PRO A 89 -18.42 -21.09 -2.25
C PRO A 89 -17.42 -21.51 -3.33
N GLU A 90 -16.97 -20.55 -4.17
CA GLU A 90 -16.01 -20.76 -5.26
C GLU A 90 -14.58 -20.40 -4.87
N THR A 91 -14.40 -19.72 -3.74
CA THR A 91 -13.09 -19.31 -3.23
C THR A 91 -12.38 -20.50 -2.61
N SER A 92 -11.32 -20.99 -3.24
CA SER A 92 -10.52 -22.06 -2.66
C SER A 92 -9.75 -21.58 -1.43
N LEU A 93 -9.41 -22.52 -0.53
CA LEU A 93 -8.54 -22.21 0.61
C LEU A 93 -7.14 -21.73 0.14
N GLY A 94 -6.70 -22.19 -1.05
CA GLY A 94 -5.47 -21.69 -1.69
C GLY A 94 -5.57 -20.22 -2.08
N ASP A 95 -6.67 -19.81 -2.72
CA ASP A 95 -6.93 -18.41 -3.07
C ASP A 95 -6.98 -17.53 -1.81
N TRP A 96 -7.72 -17.97 -0.80
CA TRP A 96 -7.79 -17.31 0.50
C TRP A 96 -6.39 -17.10 1.11
N ARG A 97 -5.61 -18.18 1.23
CA ARG A 97 -4.27 -18.12 1.82
C ARG A 97 -3.32 -17.24 1.02
N ARG A 98 -3.39 -17.28 -0.31
CA ARG A 98 -2.59 -16.41 -1.19
C ARG A 98 -2.87 -14.92 -0.92
N VAL A 99 -4.13 -14.52 -0.77
CA VAL A 99 -4.49 -13.12 -0.46
C VAL A 99 -4.05 -12.76 0.95
N MET A 100 -4.28 -13.61 1.94
CA MET A 100 -3.90 -13.36 3.33
C MET A 100 -2.38 -13.26 3.49
N SER A 101 -1.60 -14.15 2.86
CA SER A 101 -0.13 -14.14 2.97
C SER A 101 0.50 -12.88 2.39
N VAL A 102 -0.03 -12.36 1.28
CA VAL A 102 0.50 -11.10 0.71
C VAL A 102 0.00 -9.90 1.50
N ASN A 103 -1.31 -9.79 1.72
CA ASN A 103 -1.93 -8.57 2.24
C ASN A 103 -1.74 -8.40 3.76
N LEU A 104 -1.83 -9.49 4.52
CA LEU A 104 -1.81 -9.45 5.98
C LEU A 104 -0.46 -9.90 6.56
N ASP A 105 0.02 -11.10 6.19
CA ASP A 105 1.30 -11.58 6.71
C ASP A 105 2.45 -10.69 6.21
N GLY A 106 2.42 -10.26 4.94
CA GLY A 106 3.38 -9.30 4.39
C GLY A 106 3.39 -7.95 5.10
N ALA A 107 2.21 -7.43 5.48
CA ALA A 107 2.13 -6.19 6.26
C ALA A 107 2.61 -6.41 7.71
N PHE A 108 2.30 -7.54 8.32
CA PHE A 108 2.84 -7.91 9.63
C PHE A 108 4.36 -7.99 9.62
N LEU A 109 4.95 -8.65 8.62
CA LEU A 109 6.41 -8.72 8.44
C LEU A 109 7.00 -7.33 8.20
N SER A 110 6.31 -6.47 7.44
CA SER A 110 6.72 -5.07 7.26
C SER A 110 6.84 -4.34 8.61
N VAL A 111 5.82 -4.47 9.47
CA VAL A 111 5.85 -3.86 10.83
C VAL A 111 6.97 -4.48 11.66
N LYS A 112 7.07 -5.82 11.70
CA LYS A 112 8.06 -6.57 12.49
C LYS A 112 9.49 -6.12 12.20
N TYR A 113 9.86 -6.04 10.93
CA TYR A 113 11.23 -5.67 10.51
C TYR A 113 11.44 -4.16 10.52
N GLY A 114 10.41 -3.37 10.12
CA GLY A 114 10.49 -1.92 10.12
C GLY A 114 10.71 -1.34 11.52
N VAL A 115 9.98 -1.83 12.51
CA VAL A 115 10.15 -1.39 13.91
C VAL A 115 11.58 -1.62 14.39
N LYS A 116 12.19 -2.78 14.10
CA LYS A 116 13.58 -3.06 14.50
C LYS A 116 14.58 -2.05 13.95
N ALA A 117 14.43 -1.66 12.67
CA ALA A 117 15.30 -0.67 12.05
C ALA A 117 15.01 0.77 12.57
N MET A 118 13.75 1.08 12.91
CA MET A 118 13.34 2.37 13.46
C MET A 118 13.78 2.57 14.92
N GLN A 119 13.92 1.51 15.69
CA GLN A 119 14.48 1.57 17.05
C GLN A 119 15.91 2.13 17.05
N ALA A 120 16.70 1.79 16.04
CA ALA A 120 18.04 2.36 15.86
C ALA A 120 18.01 3.85 15.48
N SER A 121 16.89 4.34 14.93
CA SER A 121 16.69 5.72 14.44
C SER A 121 16.04 6.67 15.46
N ARG A 122 15.71 6.18 16.65
CA ARG A 122 14.98 6.92 17.69
C ARG A 122 13.54 7.31 17.30
N GLY A 123 12.87 6.50 16.47
CA GLY A 123 11.51 6.69 16.04
C GLY A 123 11.31 6.53 14.54
N GLY A 124 10.06 6.71 14.08
CA GLY A 124 9.73 6.58 12.67
C GLY A 124 8.24 6.60 12.37
N ALA A 125 7.88 6.39 11.11
CA ALA A 125 6.50 6.32 10.65
C ALA A 125 6.27 5.07 9.79
N ILE A 126 5.25 4.28 10.14
CA ILE A 126 4.78 3.13 9.36
C ILE A 126 3.38 3.45 8.83
N VAL A 127 3.18 3.29 7.53
CA VAL A 127 1.88 3.44 6.88
C VAL A 127 1.49 2.13 6.22
N LEU A 128 0.36 1.56 6.66
CA LEU A 128 -0.24 0.36 6.04
C LEU A 128 -1.27 0.80 5.01
N VAL A 129 -1.19 0.27 3.79
CA VAL A 129 -2.19 0.57 2.75
C VAL A 129 -3.34 -0.41 2.85
N GLY A 130 -4.39 0.05 3.53
CA GLY A 130 -5.68 -0.63 3.68
C GLY A 130 -6.53 -0.58 2.42
N SER A 131 -7.84 -0.45 2.61
CA SER A 131 -8.84 -0.21 1.55
C SER A 131 -10.17 0.18 2.17
N ALA A 132 -10.99 0.95 1.48
CA ALA A 132 -12.40 1.15 1.80
C ALA A 132 -13.16 -0.19 1.88
N SER A 133 -12.70 -1.23 1.16
CA SER A 133 -13.22 -2.61 1.28
C SER A 133 -12.95 -3.26 2.64
N GLY A 134 -12.08 -2.70 3.47
CA GLY A 134 -11.92 -3.07 4.89
C GLY A 134 -12.92 -2.37 5.81
N ILE A 135 -13.74 -1.46 5.29
CA ILE A 135 -14.79 -0.71 6.00
C ILE A 135 -16.17 -1.15 5.50
N LYS A 136 -16.38 -1.10 4.19
CA LYS A 136 -17.61 -1.45 3.50
C LYS A 136 -17.38 -2.70 2.67
N ALA A 137 -18.07 -3.78 3.00
CA ALA A 137 -17.88 -5.06 2.33
C ALA A 137 -18.27 -5.02 0.85
N SER A 138 -17.54 -5.78 0.03
CA SER A 138 -17.82 -5.98 -1.39
C SER A 138 -18.11 -7.45 -1.66
N PRO A 139 -19.25 -7.81 -2.27
CA PRO A 139 -19.53 -9.19 -2.68
C PRO A 139 -18.41 -9.74 -3.58
N GLY A 140 -18.07 -11.03 -3.41
CA GLY A 140 -17.03 -11.68 -4.18
C GLY A 140 -15.59 -11.35 -3.78
N ALA A 141 -15.37 -10.55 -2.74
CA ALA A 141 -14.04 -10.14 -2.30
C ALA A 141 -13.74 -10.53 -0.84
N SER A 142 -14.18 -11.71 -0.41
CA SER A 142 -14.13 -12.11 1.00
C SER A 142 -12.73 -12.09 1.60
N ALA A 143 -11.74 -12.70 0.94
CA ALA A 143 -10.37 -12.73 1.41
C ALA A 143 -9.75 -11.31 1.42
N TYR A 144 -10.01 -10.54 0.36
CA TYR A 144 -9.51 -9.17 0.25
C TYR A 144 -10.09 -8.27 1.35
N CYS A 145 -11.43 -8.21 1.48
CA CYS A 145 -12.09 -7.40 2.51
C CYS A 145 -11.61 -7.76 3.92
N THR A 146 -11.53 -9.06 4.22
CA THR A 146 -11.04 -9.54 5.53
C THR A 146 -9.60 -9.12 5.77
N SER A 147 -8.70 -9.30 4.79
CA SER A 147 -7.31 -8.87 4.93
C SER A 147 -7.19 -7.37 5.17
N LYS A 148 -7.95 -6.55 4.43
CA LYS A 148 -7.91 -5.09 4.56
C LYS A 148 -8.56 -4.58 5.85
N ALA A 149 -9.59 -5.24 6.37
CA ALA A 149 -10.13 -4.96 7.70
C ALA A 149 -9.11 -5.29 8.81
N ALA A 150 -8.39 -6.40 8.69
CA ALA A 150 -7.35 -6.81 9.64
C ALA A 150 -6.19 -5.81 9.71
N LEU A 151 -5.78 -5.19 8.58
CA LEU A 151 -4.72 -4.17 8.55
C LEU A 151 -5.05 -2.96 9.42
N ARG A 152 -6.30 -2.55 9.48
CA ARG A 152 -6.75 -1.44 10.33
C ARG A 152 -6.55 -1.75 11.81
N MET A 153 -6.80 -2.99 12.22
CA MET A 153 -6.57 -3.42 13.60
C MET A 153 -5.07 -3.62 13.88
N LEU A 154 -4.31 -4.17 12.93
CA LEU A 154 -2.86 -4.28 13.04
C LEU A 154 -2.20 -2.91 13.25
N ALA A 155 -2.61 -1.89 12.49
CA ALA A 155 -2.10 -0.52 12.66
C ALA A 155 -2.38 0.03 14.07
N LYS A 156 -3.60 -0.17 14.61
CA LYS A 156 -3.96 0.27 15.96
C LYS A 156 -3.15 -0.44 17.04
N THR A 157 -3.01 -1.76 16.92
CA THR A 157 -2.23 -2.57 17.87
C THR A 157 -0.76 -2.13 17.88
N ALA A 158 -0.14 -2.05 16.70
CA ALA A 158 1.25 -1.62 16.57
C ALA A 158 1.46 -0.17 17.06
N ALA A 159 0.50 0.74 16.79
CA ALA A 159 0.56 2.11 17.31
C ALA A 159 0.62 2.15 18.84
N LEU A 160 -0.15 1.30 19.52
CA LEU A 160 -0.14 1.22 20.99
C LEU A 160 1.14 0.59 21.53
N GLU A 161 1.65 -0.44 20.87
CA GLU A 161 2.88 -1.13 21.28
C GLU A 161 4.13 -0.25 21.17
N PHE A 162 4.21 0.57 20.10
CA PHE A 162 5.46 1.28 19.78
C PHE A 162 5.43 2.79 20.03
N LYS A 163 4.34 3.36 20.56
CA LYS A 163 4.24 4.80 20.87
C LYS A 163 5.34 5.31 21.83
N SER A 164 5.76 4.50 22.78
CA SER A 164 6.83 4.87 23.73
C SER A 164 8.22 4.95 23.07
N GLN A 165 8.35 4.39 21.88
CA GLN A 165 9.57 4.39 21.06
C GLN A 165 9.52 5.47 19.96
N ALA A 166 8.55 6.39 20.02
CA ALA A 166 8.30 7.44 19.03
C ALA A 166 8.05 6.88 17.61
N ILE A 167 7.52 5.65 17.48
CA ILE A 167 7.13 5.06 16.21
C ILE A 167 5.62 5.21 16.05
N ARG A 168 5.22 5.92 14.99
CA ARG A 168 3.82 6.09 14.60
C ARG A 168 3.43 5.02 13.60
N VAL A 169 2.25 4.42 13.78
CA VAL A 169 1.72 3.43 12.84
C VAL A 169 0.29 3.82 12.48
N ASN A 170 0.03 4.03 11.19
CA ASN A 170 -1.27 4.43 10.68
C ASN A 170 -1.69 3.59 9.48
N CYS A 171 -2.96 3.65 9.13
CA CYS A 171 -3.52 3.04 7.93
C CYS A 171 -3.99 4.15 6.97
N VAL A 172 -3.87 3.92 5.67
CA VAL A 172 -4.55 4.71 4.62
C VAL A 172 -5.48 3.75 3.89
N SER A 173 -6.76 4.10 3.81
CA SER A 173 -7.79 3.25 3.20
C SER A 173 -8.38 3.90 1.94
N PRO A 174 -7.79 3.70 0.75
CA PRO A 174 -8.35 4.18 -0.49
C PRO A 174 -9.54 3.34 -0.95
N ALA A 175 -10.43 3.95 -1.77
CA ALA A 175 -11.45 3.24 -2.55
C ALA A 175 -10.91 2.82 -3.94
N GLY A 176 -11.68 3.07 -5.00
CA GLY A 176 -11.24 2.82 -6.36
C GLY A 176 -10.08 3.73 -6.76
N VAL A 177 -8.94 3.14 -7.10
CA VAL A 177 -7.74 3.85 -7.58
C VAL A 177 -7.36 3.32 -8.96
N VAL A 178 -7.04 4.19 -9.91
CA VAL A 178 -6.63 3.82 -11.27
C VAL A 178 -5.26 3.13 -11.21
N THR A 179 -5.27 1.80 -11.19
CA THR A 179 -4.06 0.98 -11.04
C THR A 179 -4.13 -0.30 -11.88
N PRO A 180 -2.99 -0.92 -12.23
CA PRO A 180 -2.96 -2.20 -12.93
C PRO A 180 -3.63 -3.37 -12.19
N MET A 181 -3.94 -3.23 -10.90
CA MET A 181 -4.68 -4.24 -10.14
C MET A 181 -6.05 -4.53 -10.76
N TRP A 182 -6.76 -3.51 -11.24
CA TRP A 182 -8.05 -3.65 -11.91
C TRP A 182 -7.93 -4.45 -13.21
N GLN A 183 -6.91 -4.17 -14.02
CA GLN A 183 -6.67 -4.82 -15.30
C GLN A 183 -6.39 -6.33 -15.17
N LYS A 184 -5.92 -6.76 -14.00
CA LYS A 184 -5.67 -8.18 -13.68
C LYS A 184 -6.93 -8.92 -13.19
N MET A 185 -8.05 -8.22 -12.96
CA MET A 185 -9.29 -8.84 -12.47
C MET A 185 -10.15 -9.33 -13.64
N PRO A 186 -10.85 -10.49 -13.52
CA PRO A 186 -11.79 -10.97 -14.53
C PRO A 186 -12.88 -9.94 -14.88
N LEU A 187 -13.32 -9.16 -13.89
CA LEU A 187 -14.29 -8.06 -14.07
C LEU A 187 -13.83 -7.05 -15.13
N TRP A 188 -12.52 -6.75 -15.22
CA TRP A 188 -12.00 -5.77 -16.15
C TRP A 188 -12.23 -6.18 -17.62
N GLN A 189 -11.93 -7.42 -17.96
CA GLN A 189 -12.14 -7.94 -19.32
C GLN A 189 -13.62 -7.83 -19.72
N GLY A 190 -14.53 -8.22 -18.84
CA GLY A 190 -15.96 -8.07 -19.08
C GLY A 190 -16.43 -6.62 -19.25
N LEU A 191 -15.80 -5.67 -18.52
CA LEU A 191 -16.09 -4.25 -18.70
C LEU A 191 -15.56 -3.73 -20.04
N VAL A 192 -14.34 -4.10 -20.43
CA VAL A 192 -13.77 -3.70 -21.74
C VAL A 192 -14.60 -4.25 -22.88
N GLU A 193 -15.00 -5.53 -22.83
CA GLU A 193 -15.89 -6.14 -23.85
C GLU A 193 -17.25 -5.44 -23.93
N LYS A 194 -17.86 -5.14 -22.77
CA LYS A 194 -19.17 -4.50 -22.68
C LYS A 194 -19.16 -3.05 -23.17
N HIS A 195 -18.10 -2.30 -22.90
CA HIS A 195 -18.01 -0.87 -23.18
C HIS A 195 -17.08 -0.53 -24.37
N GLY A 196 -16.50 -1.54 -25.03
CA GLY A 196 -15.76 -1.41 -26.28
C GLY A 196 -14.36 -0.80 -26.18
N SER A 197 -13.93 -0.38 -24.97
CA SER A 197 -12.59 0.20 -24.75
C SER A 197 -12.20 0.18 -23.27
N GLU A 198 -10.91 0.32 -22.97
CA GLU A 198 -10.43 0.54 -21.60
C GLU A 198 -10.96 1.84 -20.99
N GLU A 199 -11.06 2.90 -21.77
CA GLU A 199 -11.65 4.17 -21.34
C GLU A 199 -13.12 3.97 -20.92
N GLY A 200 -13.88 3.22 -21.73
CA GLY A 200 -15.27 2.86 -21.40
C GLY A 200 -15.35 2.02 -20.12
N ALA A 201 -14.42 1.11 -19.90
CA ALA A 201 -14.33 0.32 -18.67
C ALA A 201 -14.03 1.20 -17.44
N TRP A 202 -13.09 2.14 -17.54
CA TRP A 202 -12.81 3.11 -16.47
C TRP A 202 -14.03 3.98 -16.16
N ASN A 203 -14.73 4.47 -17.19
CA ASN A 203 -15.95 5.28 -17.03
C ASN A 203 -17.05 4.49 -16.32
N ALA A 204 -17.18 3.20 -16.59
CA ALA A 204 -18.14 2.32 -15.90
C ALA A 204 -17.80 2.09 -14.41
N LEU A 205 -16.53 2.25 -14.01
CA LEU A 205 -16.06 2.17 -12.63
C LEU A 205 -16.11 3.53 -11.88
N GLY A 206 -16.65 4.58 -12.49
CA GLY A 206 -16.75 5.90 -11.88
C GLY A 206 -15.96 7.00 -12.60
N GLY A 207 -15.26 6.64 -13.68
CA GLY A 207 -14.43 7.56 -14.46
C GLY A 207 -13.03 7.74 -13.91
N ALA A 208 -12.11 8.03 -14.83
CA ALA A 208 -10.69 8.23 -14.55
C ALA A 208 -10.15 9.50 -15.24
N ASP A 209 -11.00 10.49 -15.51
CA ASP A 209 -10.56 11.75 -16.10
C ASP A 209 -10.17 12.73 -14.99
N PRO A 210 -8.87 13.11 -14.91
CA PRO A 210 -8.39 14.07 -13.90
C PRO A 210 -8.98 15.48 -14.10
N ALA A 211 -9.47 15.80 -15.28
CA ALA A 211 -10.13 17.09 -15.55
C ALA A 211 -11.58 17.16 -15.00
N THR A 212 -12.16 16.02 -14.64
CA THR A 212 -13.50 15.98 -14.04
C THR A 212 -13.45 16.52 -12.61
N PRO A 213 -14.07 17.65 -12.29
CA PRO A 213 -14.04 18.25 -10.95
C PRO A 213 -15.02 17.52 -10.02
N SER A 214 -14.85 16.21 -9.84
CA SER A 214 -15.71 15.39 -8.99
C SER A 214 -14.88 14.50 -8.10
N ILE A 215 -15.21 14.44 -6.81
CA ILE A 215 -14.65 13.50 -5.85
C ILE A 215 -15.26 12.09 -5.96
N GLN A 216 -16.31 11.93 -6.78
CA GLN A 216 -16.96 10.62 -7.00
C GLN A 216 -16.25 9.75 -8.05
N ARG A 217 -15.27 10.32 -8.78
CA ARG A 217 -14.43 9.56 -9.70
C ARG A 217 -13.46 8.62 -8.96
N MET A 218 -12.86 7.71 -9.71
CA MET A 218 -11.71 6.96 -9.18
C MET A 218 -10.55 7.90 -8.81
N ALA A 219 -9.88 7.60 -7.72
CA ALA A 219 -8.69 8.33 -7.34
C ALA A 219 -7.49 7.97 -8.24
N PHE A 220 -6.53 8.89 -8.35
CA PHE A 220 -5.23 8.58 -8.93
C PHE A 220 -4.24 8.13 -7.85
N PRO A 221 -3.24 7.30 -8.19
CA PRO A 221 -2.23 6.85 -7.24
C PRO A 221 -1.53 7.98 -6.49
N GLU A 222 -1.34 9.13 -7.14
CA GLU A 222 -0.69 10.33 -6.57
C GLU A 222 -1.52 10.97 -5.45
N GLU A 223 -2.85 10.88 -5.51
CA GLU A 223 -3.73 11.40 -4.46
C GLU A 223 -3.61 10.55 -3.18
N VAL A 224 -3.48 9.23 -3.34
CA VAL A 224 -3.20 8.33 -2.22
C VAL A 224 -1.78 8.54 -1.69
N ALA A 225 -0.79 8.74 -2.58
CA ALA A 225 0.59 9.02 -2.20
C ALA A 225 0.70 10.32 -1.38
N ALA A 226 -0.08 11.36 -1.70
CA ALA A 226 -0.11 12.60 -0.93
C ALA A 226 -0.56 12.38 0.53
N ALA A 227 -1.58 11.55 0.74
CA ALA A 227 -2.04 11.17 2.09
C ALA A 227 -0.95 10.35 2.84
N ILE A 228 -0.24 9.46 2.13
CA ILE A 228 0.85 8.67 2.70
C ILE A 228 2.03 9.58 3.09
N VAL A 229 2.40 10.57 2.26
CA VAL A 229 3.43 11.56 2.60
C VAL A 229 3.05 12.32 3.86
N PHE A 230 1.80 12.79 3.98
CA PHE A 230 1.32 13.48 5.18
C PHE A 230 1.48 12.62 6.44
N LEU A 231 1.08 11.34 6.40
CA LEU A 231 1.25 10.45 7.55
C LEU A 231 2.71 10.05 7.82
N SER A 232 3.59 10.24 6.85
CA SER A 232 5.02 9.90 6.96
C SER A 232 5.89 11.05 7.47
N CYS A 233 5.44 12.31 7.33
CA CYS A 233 6.23 13.50 7.70
C CYS A 233 5.90 14.02 9.12
N ASP A 234 6.64 15.05 9.55
CA ASP A 234 6.53 15.63 10.89
C ASP A 234 5.22 16.42 11.11
N GLU A 235 4.51 16.81 10.04
CA GLU A 235 3.19 17.45 10.12
C GLU A 235 2.15 16.55 10.83
N SER A 236 2.35 15.22 10.80
CA SER A 236 1.51 14.23 11.47
C SER A 236 2.14 13.65 12.75
N ALA A 237 3.07 14.37 13.40
CA ALA A 237 3.83 13.90 14.55
C ALA A 237 2.95 13.40 15.73
N HIS A 238 1.73 13.91 15.85
CA HIS A 238 0.78 13.50 16.92
C HIS A 238 -0.32 12.56 16.42
N ILE A 239 -0.18 11.99 15.22
CA ILE A 239 -1.16 11.08 14.62
C ILE A 239 -0.60 9.66 14.60
N THR A 240 -1.21 8.76 15.37
CA THR A 240 -0.89 7.32 15.38
C THR A 240 -2.16 6.50 15.65
N GLY A 241 -2.25 5.31 15.08
CA GLY A 241 -3.40 4.40 15.21
C GLY A 241 -4.64 4.84 14.42
N THR A 242 -4.52 5.84 13.55
CA THR A 242 -5.63 6.29 12.69
C THR A 242 -5.76 5.43 11.43
N ASP A 243 -6.96 5.45 10.87
CA ASP A 243 -7.25 5.01 9.51
C ASP A 243 -7.71 6.24 8.70
N LEU A 244 -6.83 6.76 7.86
CA LEU A 244 -7.14 7.88 6.98
C LEU A 244 -7.81 7.37 5.71
N VAL A 245 -9.10 7.57 5.61
CA VAL A 245 -9.92 7.13 4.47
C VAL A 245 -9.76 8.11 3.31
N VAL A 246 -9.41 7.59 2.12
CA VAL A 246 -9.21 8.36 0.89
C VAL A 246 -10.10 7.75 -0.19
N ASP A 247 -11.41 7.98 -0.09
CA ASP A 247 -12.41 7.21 -0.83
C ASP A 247 -13.50 8.04 -1.53
N GLY A 248 -13.38 9.37 -1.54
CA GLY A 248 -14.38 10.24 -2.14
C GLY A 248 -15.79 10.12 -1.52
N GLY A 249 -15.88 9.65 -0.27
CA GLY A 249 -17.14 9.42 0.42
C GLY A 249 -17.81 8.07 0.12
N TYR A 250 -17.06 7.12 -0.47
CA TYR A 250 -17.61 5.80 -0.84
C TYR A 250 -18.09 4.97 0.37
N SER A 251 -17.44 5.08 1.52
CA SER A 251 -17.71 4.24 2.70
C SER A 251 -18.62 4.87 3.74
N VAL A 252 -19.09 6.09 3.54
CA VAL A 252 -20.06 6.78 4.40
C VAL A 252 -21.49 6.55 3.95
#